data_17fb1d1c93d703a24b8369815989ae36
#
_entry.id   17fb1d1c93d703a24b8369815989ae36
#
_cell.length_a   1.000
_cell.length_b   1.000
_cell.length_c   1.000
_cell.angle_alpha   90.00
_cell.angle_beta   90.00
_cell.angle_gamma   90.00
#
_symmetry.space_group_name_H-M   'P 1'
#
loop_
_entity.id
_entity.type
_entity.pdbx_description
1 polymer ?
#
loop_
_entity_poly.entity_id
_entity_poly.type
_entity_poly.pdbx_seq_one_letter_code
_entity_poly.pdbx_strand_id
1 'polypeptide(L)'
;MKKIKILGLAVLLFSMTACEDWLDVDASNQVDRNELFNSELGYAEALTGVYAKMCDGSLYGRELTFDILDIMAGYYTRFSGNNGLWATYSYADKEDAWSQSFCNPYIERMWNGLYAQIANLNSLLSTIDDHEDVFSGDNYNLLKGEALGLRAFLHFDLLRLFAEPWATGKDKKSIPYVMTLAPVVTPLFTQEDAIEVMLEELKQAKELMANDPMRLGETPSACLASLPSGQYLSSARNIPTWHNRRFRFNYYAVVATMARIYLWKGDKPNALACAQEVIAAQESTFPWVQQSDLTGITSTSTSASSRHRQDRTFATEHIFALNVTDLENLMDTYIYDGAIGMSQAWETQLLLTGDGRTSLYEGYTADYRYQYGLASYQNNFLVAKFYQHALCGRYFQERLPLIRLSEMYYIAAECAATPKDGVDYLDQVRAHRGLTSYALNRGMSQSELDEEIWKEYKKEFIGEGQLWYYYKRLRKMDFSSDMTDEKFFTFEIPDSEQANAGRE
;
A
#
# COMPACT_ATOMS: atom_id res chain seq x y z
N MET A 1 -23.19 25.90 -68.51
CA MET A 1 -23.71 25.37 -67.26
C MET A 1 -23.48 23.89 -67.01
N LYS A 2 -23.46 22.96 -67.99
CA LYS A 2 -23.17 21.52 -67.77
C LYS A 2 -21.69 21.23 -67.37
N LYS A 3 -20.71 21.97 -67.86
CA LYS A 3 -19.29 21.76 -67.56
C LYS A 3 -18.92 22.16 -66.09
N ILE A 4 -19.60 23.17 -65.51
CA ILE A 4 -19.35 23.59 -64.14
C ILE A 4 -19.95 22.60 -63.11
N LYS A 5 -21.04 21.92 -63.48
CA LYS A 5 -21.62 20.89 -62.58
C LYS A 5 -20.78 19.59 -62.53
N ILE A 6 -20.09 19.26 -63.61
CA ILE A 6 -19.17 18.09 -63.63
C ILE A 6 -17.89 18.35 -62.87
N LEU A 7 -17.38 19.58 -62.90
CA LEU A 7 -16.19 19.98 -62.13
C LEU A 7 -16.47 19.99 -60.62
N GLY A 8 -17.66 20.47 -60.24
CA GLY A 8 -18.09 20.46 -58.83
C GLY A 8 -18.31 19.05 -58.26
N LEU A 9 -18.79 18.12 -59.10
CA LEU A 9 -18.98 16.72 -58.67
C LEU A 9 -17.64 15.94 -58.56
N ALA A 10 -16.65 16.29 -59.45
CA ALA A 10 -15.30 15.71 -59.36
C ALA A 10 -14.52 16.19 -58.14
N VAL A 11 -14.69 17.47 -57.73
CA VAL A 11 -14.04 17.99 -56.49
C VAL A 11 -14.68 17.37 -55.25
N LEU A 12 -15.98 17.10 -55.25
CA LEU A 12 -16.66 16.43 -54.11
C LEU A 12 -16.27 14.94 -53.96
N LEU A 13 -15.91 14.26 -55.06
CA LEU A 13 -15.50 12.86 -55.01
C LEU A 13 -13.99 12.69 -54.62
N PHE A 14 -13.16 13.72 -54.81
CA PHE A 14 -11.78 13.74 -54.35
C PHE A 14 -11.60 14.11 -52.89
N SER A 15 -12.59 14.65 -52.21
CA SER A 15 -12.57 15.01 -50.80
C SER A 15 -12.97 13.86 -49.88
N MET A 16 -13.33 12.68 -50.39
CA MET A 16 -13.69 11.51 -49.56
C MET A 16 -12.56 10.49 -49.40
N THR A 17 -11.40 10.68 -50.00
CA THR A 17 -10.25 9.76 -49.87
C THR A 17 -9.09 10.33 -49.08
N ALA A 18 -9.25 11.46 -48.35
CA ALA A 18 -8.16 12.15 -47.68
C ALA A 18 -8.21 12.08 -46.16
N CYS A 19 -8.93 11.14 -45.56
CA CYS A 19 -9.09 11.08 -44.10
C CYS A 19 -8.77 9.70 -43.47
N GLU A 20 -8.19 8.75 -44.19
CA GLU A 20 -7.75 7.49 -43.54
C GLU A 20 -6.36 7.59 -42.92
N ASP A 21 -5.43 8.31 -43.53
CA ASP A 21 -4.05 8.44 -43.02
C ASP A 21 -3.89 9.45 -41.86
N TRP A 22 -4.87 10.26 -41.52
CA TRP A 22 -4.78 11.24 -40.43
C TRP A 22 -5.23 10.69 -39.06
N LEU A 23 -5.85 9.52 -39.06
CA LEU A 23 -6.27 8.80 -37.84
C LEU A 23 -5.32 7.65 -37.49
N ASP A 24 -4.39 7.32 -38.33
CA ASP A 24 -3.25 6.47 -38.02
C ASP A 24 -2.17 7.32 -37.31
N VAL A 25 -2.46 7.71 -36.07
CA VAL A 25 -1.43 8.11 -35.15
C VAL A 25 -0.72 6.80 -34.79
N ASP A 26 0.36 6.52 -35.53
CA ASP A 26 1.38 5.58 -35.07
C ASP A 26 1.76 6.00 -33.65
N ALA A 27 1.17 5.36 -32.67
CA ALA A 27 1.58 5.44 -31.28
C ALA A 27 2.93 4.73 -31.17
N SER A 28 3.97 5.37 -31.70
CA SER A 28 5.35 4.86 -31.75
C SER A 28 5.97 4.61 -30.36
N ASN A 29 5.18 4.73 -29.29
CA ASN A 29 5.52 4.43 -27.90
C ASN A 29 4.61 3.42 -27.22
N GLN A 30 3.62 2.83 -27.89
CA GLN A 30 2.87 1.71 -27.35
C GLN A 30 3.47 0.43 -27.91
N VAL A 31 4.12 -0.36 -27.06
CA VAL A 31 4.45 -1.75 -27.37
C VAL A 31 3.13 -2.45 -27.69
N ASP A 32 3.04 -3.10 -28.88
CA ASP A 32 1.84 -3.88 -29.22
C ASP A 32 1.62 -4.90 -28.10
N ARG A 33 0.40 -4.93 -27.57
CA ARG A 33 0.01 -5.86 -26.50
C ARG A 33 0.36 -7.30 -26.85
N ASN A 34 0.17 -7.69 -28.11
CA ASN A 34 0.50 -9.03 -28.59
C ASN A 34 2.02 -9.26 -28.59
N GLU A 35 2.81 -8.25 -28.86
CA GLU A 35 4.27 -8.34 -28.79
C GLU A 35 4.74 -8.43 -27.34
N LEU A 36 4.14 -7.67 -26.41
CA LEU A 36 4.47 -7.70 -25.00
C LEU A 36 4.23 -9.08 -24.38
N PHE A 37 3.07 -9.68 -24.65
CA PHE A 37 2.64 -10.95 -24.03
C PHE A 37 3.04 -12.21 -24.81
N ASN A 38 4.02 -12.14 -25.68
CA ASN A 38 4.57 -13.30 -26.38
C ASN A 38 5.78 -13.96 -25.69
N SER A 39 6.18 -13.46 -24.53
CA SER A 39 7.34 -13.93 -23.80
C SER A 39 7.15 -13.81 -22.28
N GLU A 40 7.80 -14.68 -21.53
CA GLU A 40 7.84 -14.62 -20.06
C GLU A 40 8.35 -13.27 -19.55
N LEU A 41 9.36 -12.69 -20.22
CA LEU A 41 9.90 -11.38 -19.85
C LEU A 41 8.86 -10.28 -20.00
N GLY A 42 8.07 -10.30 -21.07
CA GLY A 42 7.01 -9.31 -21.30
C GLY A 42 5.94 -9.34 -20.21
N TYR A 43 5.53 -10.51 -19.75
CA TYR A 43 4.63 -10.65 -18.61
C TYR A 43 5.26 -10.09 -17.31
N ALA A 44 6.53 -10.39 -17.06
CA ALA A 44 7.25 -9.88 -15.89
C ALA A 44 7.43 -8.35 -15.93
N GLU A 45 7.67 -7.78 -17.10
CA GLU A 45 7.78 -6.33 -17.32
C GLU A 45 6.43 -5.63 -17.13
N ALA A 46 5.35 -6.18 -17.68
CA ALA A 46 4.00 -5.67 -17.48
C ALA A 46 3.64 -5.59 -15.98
N LEU A 47 3.92 -6.65 -15.23
CA LEU A 47 3.67 -6.69 -13.79
C LEU A 47 4.60 -5.72 -13.04
N THR A 48 5.84 -5.56 -13.47
CA THR A 48 6.77 -4.56 -12.91
C THR A 48 6.25 -3.14 -13.16
N GLY A 49 5.64 -2.88 -14.31
CA GLY A 49 4.97 -1.61 -14.61
C GLY A 49 3.84 -1.28 -13.64
N VAL A 50 3.06 -2.29 -13.21
CA VAL A 50 2.03 -2.12 -12.17
C VAL A 50 2.66 -1.64 -10.86
N TYR A 51 3.73 -2.30 -10.38
CA TYR A 51 4.43 -1.87 -9.16
C TYR A 51 5.01 -0.48 -9.27
N ALA A 52 5.62 -0.14 -10.41
CA ALA A 52 6.17 1.19 -10.65
C ALA A 52 5.08 2.27 -10.55
N LYS A 53 3.89 1.98 -11.07
CA LYS A 53 2.75 2.90 -10.95
C LYS A 53 2.14 2.95 -9.55
N MET A 54 2.16 1.85 -8.80
CA MET A 54 1.78 1.87 -7.38
C MET A 54 2.70 2.78 -6.55
N CYS A 55 3.94 2.99 -6.95
CA CYS A 55 4.87 3.92 -6.31
C CYS A 55 4.57 5.40 -6.59
N ASP A 56 3.61 5.73 -7.45
CA ASP A 56 3.21 7.11 -7.73
C ASP A 56 2.72 7.82 -6.46
N GLY A 57 3.01 9.12 -6.34
CA GLY A 57 2.59 9.94 -5.21
C GLY A 57 1.07 10.03 -5.04
N SER A 58 0.31 9.86 -6.11
CA SER A 58 -1.16 9.78 -6.04
C SER A 58 -1.70 8.45 -5.48
N LEU A 59 -0.82 7.48 -5.27
CA LEU A 59 -1.14 6.17 -4.71
C LEU A 59 -0.31 5.91 -3.45
N TYR A 60 0.36 4.75 -3.40
CA TYR A 60 1.09 4.33 -2.20
C TYR A 60 2.39 5.12 -1.97
N GLY A 61 2.94 5.76 -3.01
CA GLY A 61 4.14 6.60 -2.83
C GLY A 61 3.94 7.75 -1.85
N ARG A 62 2.67 8.18 -1.59
CA ARG A 62 2.36 9.27 -0.68
C ARG A 62 0.92 9.24 -0.13
N GLU A 63 -0.10 9.43 -1.01
CA GLU A 63 -1.47 9.75 -0.58
C GLU A 63 -2.13 8.64 0.23
N LEU A 64 -1.88 7.37 -0.13
CA LEU A 64 -2.42 6.19 0.56
C LEU A 64 -1.54 5.72 1.73
N THR A 65 -0.51 6.46 2.10
CA THR A 65 0.41 6.12 3.18
C THR A 65 0.59 7.28 4.15
N PHE A 66 1.68 8.02 4.06
CA PHE A 66 2.10 8.99 5.08
C PHE A 66 1.44 10.37 4.98
N ASP A 67 0.65 10.65 3.95
CA ASP A 67 0.01 11.95 3.72
C ASP A 67 -1.49 11.89 4.10
N ILE A 68 -2.38 11.79 3.12
CA ILE A 68 -3.83 11.99 3.30
C ILE A 68 -4.41 11.09 4.39
N LEU A 69 -4.15 9.79 4.35
CA LEU A 69 -4.75 8.85 5.31
C LEU A 69 -4.23 9.05 6.73
N ASP A 70 -2.96 9.43 6.89
CA ASP A 70 -2.39 9.70 8.21
C ASP A 70 -2.85 11.05 8.76
N ILE A 71 -3.04 12.06 7.89
CA ILE A 71 -3.66 13.33 8.29
C ILE A 71 -5.08 13.09 8.80
N MET A 72 -5.87 12.35 8.02
CA MET A 72 -7.26 12.00 8.38
C MET A 72 -7.35 11.13 9.63
N ALA A 73 -6.34 10.33 9.92
CA ALA A 73 -6.24 9.54 11.15
C ALA A 73 -5.78 10.36 12.37
N GLY A 74 -5.49 11.66 12.21
CA GLY A 74 -5.12 12.55 13.31
C GLY A 74 -3.72 12.34 13.85
N TYR A 75 -2.79 11.78 13.07
CA TYR A 75 -1.41 11.63 13.53
C TYR A 75 -0.69 12.96 13.68
N TYR A 76 -0.96 13.91 12.80
CA TYR A 76 -0.26 15.17 12.77
C TYR A 76 -1.04 16.27 13.50
N THR A 77 -0.33 17.09 14.23
CA THR A 77 -0.91 18.18 15.03
C THR A 77 -0.68 19.56 14.42
N ARG A 78 0.15 19.65 13.40
CA ARG A 78 0.41 20.86 12.64
C ARG A 78 0.54 20.52 11.16
N PHE A 79 -0.10 21.33 10.36
CA PHE A 79 -0.11 21.22 8.90
C PHE A 79 0.30 22.58 8.33
N SER A 80 0.93 22.57 7.17
CA SER A 80 1.14 23.78 6.39
C SER A 80 0.31 23.74 5.11
N GLY A 81 0.03 24.93 4.58
CA GLY A 81 -0.77 25.05 3.36
C GLY A 81 -2.14 24.40 3.47
N ASN A 82 -2.54 23.74 2.39
CA ASN A 82 -3.86 23.14 2.26
C ASN A 82 -3.98 21.74 2.92
N ASN A 83 -2.91 21.21 3.53
CA ASN A 83 -2.98 19.89 4.19
C ASN A 83 -3.97 19.88 5.36
N GLY A 84 -4.22 21.03 6.00
CA GLY A 84 -5.26 21.18 7.00
C GLY A 84 -6.67 20.91 6.49
N LEU A 85 -6.93 21.00 5.18
CA LEU A 85 -8.23 20.69 4.59
C LEU A 85 -8.57 19.20 4.69
N TRP A 86 -7.58 18.32 4.68
CA TRP A 86 -7.82 16.89 4.91
C TRP A 86 -8.27 16.59 6.34
N ALA A 87 -7.71 17.28 7.32
CA ALA A 87 -8.17 17.16 8.70
C ALA A 87 -9.62 17.67 8.84
N THR A 88 -9.94 18.82 8.23
CA THR A 88 -11.29 19.35 8.19
C THR A 88 -12.25 18.53 7.32
N TYR A 89 -11.78 17.94 6.22
CA TYR A 89 -12.59 17.05 5.37
C TYR A 89 -13.10 15.84 6.16
N SER A 90 -12.29 15.30 7.06
CA SER A 90 -12.69 14.20 7.94
C SER A 90 -13.76 14.57 8.95
N TYR A 91 -13.85 15.87 9.35
CA TYR A 91 -14.66 16.33 10.48
C TYR A 91 -15.74 17.36 10.09
N ALA A 92 -15.59 18.01 8.95
CA ALA A 92 -16.54 19.01 8.47
C ALA A 92 -17.65 18.37 7.64
N ASP A 93 -18.67 19.18 7.35
CA ASP A 93 -19.68 18.82 6.38
C ASP A 93 -19.02 18.68 5.00
N LYS A 94 -19.16 17.48 4.38
CA LYS A 94 -18.66 17.21 3.03
C LYS A 94 -19.33 18.10 1.96
N GLU A 95 -20.39 18.82 2.33
CA GLU A 95 -21.05 19.78 1.46
C GLU A 95 -20.31 21.13 1.37
N ASP A 96 -19.22 21.34 2.13
CA ASP A 96 -18.41 22.54 1.97
C ASP A 96 -17.70 22.57 0.61
N ALA A 97 -18.18 23.45 -0.27
CA ALA A 97 -17.72 23.58 -1.65
C ALA A 97 -16.20 23.85 -1.77
N TRP A 98 -15.59 24.47 -0.76
CA TRP A 98 -14.15 24.73 -0.76
C TRP A 98 -13.35 23.47 -0.48
N SER A 99 -13.73 22.71 0.55
CA SER A 99 -13.10 21.44 0.87
C SER A 99 -13.27 20.44 -0.26
N GLN A 100 -14.45 20.35 -0.86
CA GLN A 100 -14.70 19.50 -2.02
C GLN A 100 -13.84 19.90 -3.22
N SER A 101 -13.78 21.17 -3.57
CA SER A 101 -12.96 21.66 -4.69
C SER A 101 -11.48 21.32 -4.55
N PHE A 102 -10.98 21.25 -3.31
CA PHE A 102 -9.61 20.85 -3.05
C PHE A 102 -9.43 19.33 -3.00
N CYS A 103 -10.28 18.60 -2.29
CA CYS A 103 -10.11 17.18 -2.01
C CYS A 103 -10.53 16.26 -3.17
N ASN A 104 -11.60 16.60 -3.89
CA ASN A 104 -12.15 15.75 -4.95
C ASN A 104 -11.14 15.39 -6.05
N PRO A 105 -10.27 16.30 -6.55
CA PRO A 105 -9.25 15.92 -7.53
C PRO A 105 -8.24 14.88 -7.04
N TYR A 106 -7.95 14.83 -5.73
CA TYR A 106 -7.09 13.81 -5.15
C TYR A 106 -7.83 12.48 -5.04
N ILE A 107 -9.08 12.50 -4.57
CA ILE A 107 -9.94 11.32 -4.48
C ILE A 107 -10.12 10.68 -5.87
N GLU A 108 -10.36 11.49 -6.89
CA GLU A 108 -10.47 11.03 -8.28
C GLU A 108 -9.18 10.42 -8.80
N ARG A 109 -8.02 11.00 -8.49
CA ARG A 109 -6.72 10.44 -8.87
C ARG A 109 -6.45 9.10 -8.17
N MET A 110 -6.78 8.95 -6.89
CA MET A 110 -6.66 7.67 -6.18
C MET A 110 -7.56 6.61 -6.82
N TRP A 111 -8.83 6.92 -7.10
CA TRP A 111 -9.76 6.04 -7.78
C TRP A 111 -9.24 5.60 -9.14
N ASN A 112 -8.97 6.55 -10.01
CA ASN A 112 -8.51 6.30 -11.37
C ASN A 112 -7.16 5.57 -11.39
N GLY A 113 -6.25 5.93 -10.49
CA GLY A 113 -4.93 5.31 -10.38
C GLY A 113 -5.01 3.83 -10.00
N LEU A 114 -5.83 3.47 -9.02
CA LEU A 114 -6.04 2.08 -8.60
C LEU A 114 -6.72 1.26 -9.71
N TYR A 115 -7.79 1.79 -10.33
CA TYR A 115 -8.45 1.09 -11.45
C TYR A 115 -7.58 0.96 -12.69
N ALA A 116 -6.70 1.91 -12.96
CA ALA A 116 -5.73 1.78 -14.05
C ALA A 116 -4.78 0.60 -13.82
N GLN A 117 -4.34 0.36 -12.57
CA GLN A 117 -3.51 -0.80 -12.27
C GLN A 117 -4.31 -2.12 -12.34
N ILE A 118 -5.57 -2.12 -11.91
CA ILE A 118 -6.48 -3.26 -12.11
C ILE A 118 -6.66 -3.56 -13.59
N ALA A 119 -6.81 -2.55 -14.45
CA ALA A 119 -6.90 -2.75 -15.90
C ALA A 119 -5.61 -3.35 -16.48
N ASN A 120 -4.43 -2.91 -16.02
CA ASN A 120 -3.15 -3.49 -16.42
C ASN A 120 -3.04 -4.98 -16.00
N LEU A 121 -3.48 -5.32 -14.78
CA LEU A 121 -3.53 -6.71 -14.31
C LEU A 121 -4.53 -7.55 -15.12
N ASN A 122 -5.70 -6.99 -15.46
CA ASN A 122 -6.68 -7.65 -16.33
C ASN A 122 -6.13 -7.87 -17.72
N SER A 123 -5.31 -6.96 -18.25
CA SER A 123 -4.63 -7.14 -19.53
C SER A 123 -3.69 -8.35 -19.52
N LEU A 124 -2.90 -8.50 -18.47
CA LEU A 124 -2.02 -9.65 -18.26
C LEU A 124 -2.84 -10.94 -18.09
N LEU A 125 -3.80 -10.95 -17.18
CA LEU A 125 -4.60 -12.12 -16.84
C LEU A 125 -5.46 -12.63 -18.02
N SER A 126 -5.84 -11.75 -18.94
CA SER A 126 -6.67 -12.14 -20.08
C SER A 126 -5.90 -12.91 -21.18
N THR A 127 -4.59 -13.03 -21.09
CA THR A 127 -3.76 -13.70 -22.10
C THR A 127 -2.86 -14.79 -21.53
N ILE A 128 -2.60 -14.77 -20.22
CA ILE A 128 -1.57 -15.62 -19.60
C ILE A 128 -1.88 -17.13 -19.77
N ASP A 129 -3.15 -17.50 -19.80
CA ASP A 129 -3.57 -18.91 -19.93
C ASP A 129 -3.40 -19.43 -21.37
N ASP A 130 -3.45 -18.54 -22.36
CA ASP A 130 -3.23 -18.88 -23.76
C ASP A 130 -1.73 -19.01 -24.12
N HIS A 131 -0.85 -18.55 -23.21
CA HIS A 131 0.60 -18.50 -23.42
C HIS A 131 1.39 -19.24 -22.32
N GLU A 132 0.82 -20.29 -21.72
CA GLU A 132 1.50 -21.05 -20.65
C GLU A 132 2.86 -21.61 -21.11
N ASP A 133 2.99 -21.91 -22.39
CA ASP A 133 4.17 -22.49 -23.02
C ASP A 133 5.39 -21.54 -23.07
N VAL A 134 5.19 -20.23 -22.90
CA VAL A 134 6.32 -19.29 -22.88
C VAL A 134 7.05 -19.25 -21.52
N PHE A 135 6.43 -19.81 -20.47
CA PHE A 135 6.97 -19.74 -19.11
C PHE A 135 7.90 -20.91 -18.80
N SER A 136 8.97 -20.60 -18.09
CA SER A 136 9.93 -21.60 -17.60
C SER A 136 9.66 -21.97 -16.14
N GLY A 137 9.82 -23.25 -15.82
CA GLY A 137 9.66 -23.75 -14.46
C GLY A 137 8.26 -23.49 -13.89
N ASP A 138 8.19 -22.84 -12.74
CA ASP A 138 6.92 -22.51 -12.05
C ASP A 138 6.49 -21.03 -12.25
N ASN A 139 7.11 -20.33 -13.20
CA ASN A 139 6.91 -18.90 -13.37
C ASN A 139 5.51 -18.53 -13.84
N TYR A 140 4.83 -19.40 -14.61
CA TYR A 140 3.42 -19.22 -14.93
C TYR A 140 2.56 -19.12 -13.68
N ASN A 141 2.69 -20.08 -12.78
CA ASN A 141 1.94 -20.10 -11.52
C ASN A 141 2.25 -18.88 -10.65
N LEU A 142 3.54 -18.52 -10.53
CA LEU A 142 3.96 -17.38 -9.74
C LEU A 142 3.42 -16.07 -10.29
N LEU A 143 3.55 -15.82 -11.61
CA LEU A 143 3.09 -14.57 -12.22
C LEU A 143 1.56 -14.46 -12.21
N LYS A 144 0.86 -15.55 -12.51
CA LYS A 144 -0.61 -15.56 -12.47
C LYS A 144 -1.12 -15.38 -11.05
N GLY A 145 -0.55 -16.08 -10.08
CA GLY A 145 -0.92 -15.96 -8.67
C GLY A 145 -0.64 -14.56 -8.12
N GLU A 146 0.50 -13.97 -8.48
CA GLU A 146 0.87 -12.62 -8.10
C GLU A 146 -0.10 -11.58 -8.70
N ALA A 147 -0.48 -11.73 -9.97
CA ALA A 147 -1.42 -10.81 -10.64
C ALA A 147 -2.84 -10.90 -10.04
N LEU A 148 -3.35 -12.12 -9.79
CA LEU A 148 -4.65 -12.33 -9.13
C LEU A 148 -4.65 -11.74 -7.73
N GLY A 149 -3.63 -12.06 -6.93
CA GLY A 149 -3.52 -11.57 -5.57
C GLY A 149 -3.42 -10.05 -5.49
N LEU A 150 -2.64 -9.44 -6.39
CA LEU A 150 -2.49 -7.99 -6.45
C LEU A 150 -3.78 -7.31 -6.92
N ARG A 151 -4.54 -7.91 -7.84
CA ARG A 151 -5.87 -7.41 -8.25
C ARG A 151 -6.85 -7.39 -7.09
N ALA A 152 -6.90 -8.45 -6.31
CA ALA A 152 -7.72 -8.52 -5.11
C ALA A 152 -7.28 -7.50 -4.05
N PHE A 153 -5.97 -7.30 -3.84
CA PHE A 153 -5.41 -6.30 -2.93
C PHE A 153 -5.83 -4.88 -3.31
N LEU A 154 -5.72 -4.51 -4.59
CA LEU A 154 -6.10 -3.18 -5.07
C LEU A 154 -7.61 -2.94 -4.96
N HIS A 155 -8.44 -3.93 -5.28
CA HIS A 155 -9.88 -3.82 -5.05
C HIS A 155 -10.24 -3.73 -3.57
N PHE A 156 -9.50 -4.41 -2.69
CA PHE A 156 -9.72 -4.30 -1.26
C PHE A 156 -9.38 -2.89 -0.75
N ASP A 157 -8.34 -2.26 -1.27
CA ASP A 157 -8.03 -0.87 -0.92
C ASP A 157 -9.09 0.11 -1.44
N LEU A 158 -9.58 -0.09 -2.67
CA LEU A 158 -10.75 0.65 -3.18
C LEU A 158 -11.97 0.48 -2.26
N LEU A 159 -12.27 -0.77 -1.87
CA LEU A 159 -13.38 -1.04 -0.97
C LEU A 159 -13.18 -0.34 0.38
N ARG A 160 -11.99 -0.40 0.97
CA ARG A 160 -11.70 0.27 2.23
C ARG A 160 -11.80 1.80 2.15
N LEU A 161 -11.51 2.39 0.99
CA LEU A 161 -11.62 3.83 0.76
C LEU A 161 -13.09 4.27 0.53
N PHE A 162 -13.80 3.58 -0.36
CA PHE A 162 -15.05 4.05 -0.94
C PHE A 162 -16.32 3.35 -0.43
N ALA A 163 -16.21 2.20 0.24
CA ALA A 163 -17.37 1.58 0.89
C ALA A 163 -17.58 2.12 2.30
N GLU A 164 -18.78 2.01 2.84
CA GLU A 164 -19.04 2.27 4.25
C GLU A 164 -18.33 1.25 5.18
N PRO A 165 -18.22 1.49 6.48
CA PRO A 165 -17.77 0.46 7.42
C PRO A 165 -18.57 -0.83 7.27
N TRP A 166 -17.92 -1.99 7.39
CA TRP A 166 -18.58 -3.29 7.20
C TRP A 166 -19.87 -3.46 8.03
N ALA A 167 -19.84 -2.99 9.27
CA ALA A 167 -20.97 -3.16 10.21
C ALA A 167 -22.27 -2.46 9.72
N THR A 168 -22.17 -1.43 8.88
CA THR A 168 -23.31 -0.64 8.37
C THR A 168 -23.48 -0.74 6.86
N GLY A 169 -22.47 -1.24 6.16
CA GLY A 169 -22.39 -1.19 4.70
C GLY A 169 -22.29 -2.54 3.99
N LYS A 170 -22.28 -3.68 4.68
CA LYS A 170 -22.02 -4.99 4.06
C LYS A 170 -22.94 -5.30 2.86
N ASP A 171 -24.23 -4.99 3.00
CA ASP A 171 -25.27 -5.24 1.99
C ASP A 171 -25.43 -4.07 1.00
N LYS A 172 -24.68 -2.98 1.17
CA LYS A 172 -24.79 -1.80 0.33
C LYS A 172 -23.87 -1.90 -0.90
N LYS A 173 -24.30 -1.29 -1.97
CA LYS A 173 -23.47 -1.10 -3.17
C LYS A 173 -22.20 -0.32 -2.78
N SER A 174 -21.05 -0.75 -3.30
CA SER A 174 -19.76 -0.21 -2.92
C SER A 174 -18.91 0.16 -4.14
N ILE A 175 -18.20 -0.79 -4.71
CA ILE A 175 -17.29 -0.58 -5.82
C ILE A 175 -17.60 -1.54 -6.97
N PRO A 176 -17.27 -1.21 -8.23
CA PRO A 176 -17.26 -2.19 -9.31
C PRO A 176 -16.07 -3.13 -9.12
N TYR A 177 -16.31 -4.45 -9.14
CA TYR A 177 -15.24 -5.44 -9.15
C TYR A 177 -14.91 -5.83 -10.59
N VAL A 178 -13.83 -5.23 -11.12
CA VAL A 178 -13.49 -5.31 -12.56
C VAL A 178 -12.50 -6.43 -12.83
N MET A 179 -12.96 -7.49 -13.52
CA MET A 179 -12.16 -8.68 -13.83
C MET A 179 -11.76 -8.80 -15.31
N THR A 180 -12.29 -7.93 -16.16
CA THR A 180 -12.09 -8.03 -17.62
C THR A 180 -11.72 -6.66 -18.21
N LEU A 181 -11.19 -6.70 -19.45
CA LEU A 181 -10.91 -5.49 -20.25
C LEU A 181 -12.07 -5.11 -21.18
N ALA A 182 -13.20 -5.78 -21.08
CA ALA A 182 -14.33 -5.47 -21.94
C ALA A 182 -14.79 -4.01 -21.72
N PRO A 183 -15.11 -3.25 -22.79
CA PRO A 183 -15.62 -1.89 -22.68
C PRO A 183 -17.09 -1.90 -22.24
N VAL A 184 -17.36 -2.58 -21.14
CA VAL A 184 -18.69 -2.75 -20.55
C VAL A 184 -18.65 -2.16 -19.15
N VAL A 185 -19.67 -1.37 -18.82
CA VAL A 185 -19.80 -0.82 -17.47
C VAL A 185 -20.01 -1.96 -16.47
N THR A 186 -19.05 -2.16 -15.58
CA THR A 186 -19.18 -3.13 -14.49
C THR A 186 -20.11 -2.56 -13.42
N PRO A 187 -21.16 -3.29 -13.00
CA PRO A 187 -22.05 -2.83 -11.95
C PRO A 187 -21.35 -2.70 -10.61
N LEU A 188 -21.89 -1.90 -9.72
CA LEU A 188 -21.43 -1.85 -8.33
C LEU A 188 -21.81 -3.16 -7.62
N PHE A 189 -20.83 -3.77 -7.00
CA PHE A 189 -21.02 -4.92 -6.12
C PHE A 189 -21.50 -4.47 -4.74
N THR A 190 -22.22 -5.33 -4.03
CA THR A 190 -22.31 -5.16 -2.58
C THR A 190 -20.94 -5.38 -1.97
N GLN A 191 -20.72 -4.88 -0.76
CA GLN A 191 -19.46 -5.10 -0.09
C GLN A 191 -19.20 -6.58 0.19
N GLU A 192 -20.27 -7.34 0.51
CA GLU A 192 -20.21 -8.78 0.75
C GLU A 192 -19.82 -9.54 -0.52
N ASP A 193 -20.50 -9.28 -1.65
CA ASP A 193 -20.19 -9.93 -2.93
C ASP A 193 -18.75 -9.63 -3.39
N ALA A 194 -18.31 -8.37 -3.26
CA ALA A 194 -16.95 -7.99 -3.62
C ALA A 194 -15.89 -8.73 -2.79
N ILE A 195 -16.11 -8.85 -1.49
CA ILE A 195 -15.22 -9.58 -0.57
C ILE A 195 -15.18 -11.08 -0.89
N GLU A 196 -16.31 -11.68 -1.27
CA GLU A 196 -16.34 -13.09 -1.65
C GLU A 196 -15.48 -13.35 -2.90
N VAL A 197 -15.59 -12.50 -3.91
CA VAL A 197 -14.75 -12.60 -5.12
C VAL A 197 -13.27 -12.39 -4.78
N MET A 198 -12.94 -11.38 -3.95
CA MET A 198 -11.56 -11.15 -3.51
C MET A 198 -10.96 -12.35 -2.81
N LEU A 199 -11.71 -12.97 -1.89
CA LEU A 199 -11.25 -14.16 -1.16
C LEU A 199 -11.07 -15.36 -2.07
N GLU A 200 -11.91 -15.53 -3.09
CA GLU A 200 -11.76 -16.60 -4.06
C GLU A 200 -10.50 -16.41 -4.91
N GLU A 201 -10.26 -15.21 -5.42
CA GLU A 201 -9.02 -14.90 -6.15
C GLU A 201 -7.77 -15.09 -5.29
N LEU A 202 -7.82 -14.67 -4.01
CA LEU A 202 -6.69 -14.87 -3.09
C LEU A 202 -6.45 -16.34 -2.76
N LYS A 203 -7.49 -17.18 -2.66
CA LYS A 203 -7.33 -18.63 -2.49
C LYS A 203 -6.68 -19.24 -3.73
N GLN A 204 -7.13 -18.88 -4.90
CA GLN A 204 -6.53 -19.32 -6.15
C GLN A 204 -5.06 -18.85 -6.26
N ALA A 205 -4.78 -17.61 -5.93
CA ALA A 205 -3.42 -17.07 -5.89
C ALA A 205 -2.54 -17.84 -4.91
N LYS A 206 -3.05 -18.14 -3.70
CA LYS A 206 -2.35 -18.94 -2.69
C LYS A 206 -1.98 -20.33 -3.19
N GLU A 207 -2.88 -21.00 -3.90
CA GLU A 207 -2.64 -22.32 -4.48
C GLU A 207 -1.59 -22.26 -5.58
N LEU A 208 -1.72 -21.33 -6.53
CA LEU A 208 -0.75 -21.11 -7.60
C LEU A 208 0.66 -20.82 -7.07
N MET A 209 0.76 -20.02 -6.02
CA MET A 209 2.03 -19.59 -5.42
C MET A 209 2.56 -20.57 -4.36
N ALA A 210 2.10 -21.83 -4.34
CA ALA A 210 2.56 -22.82 -3.37
C ALA A 210 4.08 -23.05 -3.40
N ASN A 211 4.73 -22.83 -4.54
CA ASN A 211 6.18 -22.94 -4.73
C ASN A 211 6.90 -21.58 -4.70
N ASP A 212 6.29 -20.53 -4.14
CA ASP A 212 6.95 -19.24 -4.00
C ASP A 212 8.28 -19.41 -3.22
N PRO A 213 9.42 -18.89 -3.72
CA PRO A 213 10.71 -18.95 -3.04
C PRO A 213 10.68 -18.46 -1.59
N MET A 214 9.86 -17.46 -1.28
CA MET A 214 9.67 -16.97 0.09
C MET A 214 9.10 -18.05 1.01
N ARG A 215 8.17 -18.88 0.49
CA ARG A 215 7.56 -19.98 1.24
C ARG A 215 8.51 -21.17 1.40
N LEU A 216 9.33 -21.43 0.39
CA LEU A 216 10.26 -22.56 0.40
C LEU A 216 11.52 -22.30 1.28
N GLY A 217 11.62 -21.12 1.89
CA GLY A 217 12.77 -20.76 2.72
C GLY A 217 14.05 -20.56 1.92
N GLU A 218 13.94 -20.35 0.60
CA GLU A 218 15.06 -19.84 -0.19
C GLU A 218 15.41 -18.47 0.37
N THR A 219 16.50 -18.43 1.05
CA THR A 219 16.86 -17.48 2.08
C THR A 219 16.56 -16.03 1.76
N PRO A 220 16.12 -15.26 2.78
CA PRO A 220 16.04 -13.81 2.73
C PRO A 220 17.26 -13.16 2.10
N SER A 221 18.46 -13.73 2.29
CA SER A 221 19.67 -13.20 1.67
C SER A 221 19.69 -13.28 0.14
N ALA A 222 19.12 -14.30 -0.47
CA ALA A 222 18.99 -14.36 -1.94
C ALA A 222 17.85 -13.47 -2.45
N CYS A 223 16.78 -13.34 -1.65
CA CYS A 223 15.63 -12.47 -1.96
C CYS A 223 15.84 -11.01 -1.49
N LEU A 224 16.79 -10.78 -0.59
CA LEU A 224 17.05 -9.51 0.09
C LEU A 224 18.36 -8.86 -0.33
N ALA A 225 19.30 -9.63 -0.89
CA ALA A 225 20.55 -9.07 -1.34
C ALA A 225 20.24 -8.04 -2.44
N SER A 226 20.43 -6.78 -2.10
CA SER A 226 20.91 -5.85 -3.09
C SER A 226 22.20 -6.49 -3.62
N LEU A 227 22.13 -7.08 -4.79
CA LEU A 227 23.33 -7.62 -5.45
C LEU A 227 24.38 -6.51 -5.47
N PRO A 228 25.62 -6.81 -5.05
CA PRO A 228 26.72 -5.87 -5.24
C PRO A 228 26.65 -5.38 -6.69
N SER A 229 26.79 -4.09 -6.89
CA SER A 229 26.71 -3.47 -8.21
C SER A 229 27.54 -4.27 -9.23
N GLY A 230 26.85 -4.88 -10.20
CA GLY A 230 27.49 -5.58 -11.31
C GLY A 230 27.46 -7.11 -11.26
N GLN A 231 26.93 -7.75 -10.25
CA GLN A 231 26.71 -9.21 -10.28
C GLN A 231 25.25 -9.52 -10.63
N TYR A 232 25.00 -9.74 -11.88
CA TYR A 232 23.79 -10.43 -12.32
C TYR A 232 23.98 -11.92 -12.06
N LEU A 233 22.99 -12.57 -11.44
CA LEU A 233 23.00 -14.02 -11.29
C LEU A 233 22.98 -14.63 -12.69
N SER A 234 24.08 -15.26 -13.06
CA SER A 234 24.28 -15.90 -14.36
C SER A 234 23.62 -17.27 -14.38
N SER A 235 22.31 -17.36 -14.47
CA SER A 235 21.63 -18.61 -14.78
C SER A 235 20.13 -18.35 -15.02
N ALA A 236 19.38 -19.39 -15.33
CA ALA A 236 17.93 -19.36 -15.63
C ALA A 236 17.01 -18.69 -14.55
N ARG A 237 17.58 -18.19 -13.47
CA ARG A 237 16.90 -17.41 -12.41
C ARG A 237 16.98 -15.89 -12.60
N ASN A 238 17.43 -15.40 -13.74
CA ASN A 238 17.53 -13.95 -14.03
C ASN A 238 16.18 -13.28 -14.33
N ILE A 239 15.09 -13.98 -14.13
CA ILE A 239 13.76 -13.44 -14.37
C ILE A 239 13.34 -12.59 -13.17
N PRO A 240 12.83 -11.37 -13.38
CA PRO A 240 12.42 -10.46 -12.32
C PRO A 240 11.47 -11.06 -11.28
N THR A 241 10.69 -12.07 -11.65
CA THR A 241 9.77 -12.80 -10.77
C THR A 241 10.43 -13.48 -9.56
N TRP A 242 11.66 -13.97 -9.71
CA TRP A 242 12.38 -14.68 -8.64
C TRP A 242 13.17 -13.75 -7.72
N HIS A 243 13.46 -12.53 -8.17
CA HIS A 243 14.25 -11.57 -7.43
C HIS A 243 13.37 -10.64 -6.60
N ASN A 244 13.91 -10.17 -5.49
CA ASN A 244 13.28 -9.14 -4.67
C ASN A 244 11.82 -9.46 -4.28
N ARG A 245 11.52 -10.73 -3.96
CA ARG A 245 10.15 -11.19 -3.63
C ARG A 245 9.47 -10.39 -2.53
N ARG A 246 10.20 -9.68 -1.67
CA ARG A 246 9.62 -8.75 -0.68
C ARG A 246 9.04 -7.48 -1.28
N PHE A 247 9.46 -7.11 -2.48
CA PHE A 247 8.90 -6.02 -3.25
C PHE A 247 7.84 -6.49 -4.24
N ARG A 248 7.45 -7.76 -4.13
CA ARG A 248 6.43 -8.35 -4.98
C ARG A 248 5.34 -8.96 -4.11
N PHE A 249 4.16 -9.09 -4.67
CA PHE A 249 3.02 -9.67 -3.96
C PHE A 249 3.20 -11.18 -3.86
N ASN A 250 3.99 -11.60 -2.88
CA ASN A 250 4.43 -12.97 -2.64
C ASN A 250 3.35 -13.80 -1.92
N TYR A 251 3.61 -15.10 -1.74
CA TYR A 251 2.71 -16.01 -1.05
C TYR A 251 2.21 -15.47 0.31
N TYR A 252 3.10 -14.94 1.13
CA TYR A 252 2.73 -14.41 2.45
C TYR A 252 1.96 -13.09 2.36
N ALA A 253 2.17 -12.30 1.30
CA ALA A 253 1.36 -11.12 1.04
C ALA A 253 -0.09 -11.50 0.71
N VAL A 254 -0.30 -12.59 -0.04
CA VAL A 254 -1.63 -13.17 -0.29
C VAL A 254 -2.29 -13.58 1.03
N VAL A 255 -1.60 -14.37 1.87
CA VAL A 255 -2.15 -14.85 3.15
C VAL A 255 -2.43 -13.70 4.11
N ALA A 256 -1.53 -12.71 4.19
CA ALA A 256 -1.71 -11.53 5.03
C ALA A 256 -2.88 -10.65 4.55
N THR A 257 -3.09 -10.53 3.24
CA THR A 257 -4.27 -9.85 2.69
C THR A 257 -5.56 -10.59 3.01
N MET A 258 -5.56 -11.92 2.94
CA MET A 258 -6.70 -12.73 3.41
C MET A 258 -6.99 -12.46 4.89
N ALA A 259 -5.95 -12.39 5.76
CA ALA A 259 -6.12 -12.06 7.17
C ALA A 259 -6.79 -10.70 7.37
N ARG A 260 -6.36 -9.66 6.62
CA ARG A 260 -6.99 -8.33 6.62
C ARG A 260 -8.46 -8.36 6.22
N ILE A 261 -8.78 -9.07 5.14
CA ILE A 261 -10.15 -9.16 4.61
C ILE A 261 -11.06 -9.95 5.57
N TYR A 262 -10.59 -11.07 6.11
CA TYR A 262 -11.34 -11.81 7.12
C TYR A 262 -11.59 -10.97 8.39
N LEU A 263 -10.57 -10.22 8.83
CA LEU A 263 -10.73 -9.30 9.97
C LEU A 263 -11.73 -8.17 9.64
N TRP A 264 -11.68 -7.61 8.43
CA TRP A 264 -12.60 -6.57 7.98
C TRP A 264 -14.05 -7.02 8.05
N LYS A 265 -14.36 -8.23 7.58
CA LYS A 265 -15.72 -8.81 7.65
C LYS A 265 -16.09 -9.40 9.02
N GLY A 266 -15.21 -9.35 10.01
CA GLY A 266 -15.44 -9.87 11.35
C GLY A 266 -15.30 -11.40 11.48
N ASP A 267 -14.74 -12.08 10.49
CA ASP A 267 -14.46 -13.52 10.51
C ASP A 267 -13.14 -13.78 11.27
N LYS A 268 -13.21 -13.64 12.60
CA LYS A 268 -12.05 -13.78 13.49
C LYS A 268 -11.33 -15.14 13.38
N PRO A 269 -12.05 -16.30 13.26
CA PRO A 269 -11.35 -17.59 13.13
C PRO A 269 -10.46 -17.69 11.90
N ASN A 270 -10.95 -17.27 10.73
CA ASN A 270 -10.17 -17.30 9.50
C ASN A 270 -9.08 -16.22 9.48
N ALA A 271 -9.32 -15.04 10.03
CA ALA A 271 -8.31 -14.00 10.22
C ALA A 271 -7.14 -14.49 11.08
N LEU A 272 -7.45 -15.15 12.22
CA LEU A 272 -6.45 -15.74 13.10
C LEU A 272 -5.64 -16.83 12.40
N ALA A 273 -6.30 -17.75 11.69
CA ALA A 273 -5.63 -18.84 10.99
C ALA A 273 -4.64 -18.31 9.95
N CYS A 274 -5.04 -17.31 9.13
CA CYS A 274 -4.15 -16.67 8.16
C CYS A 274 -3.00 -15.93 8.84
N ALA A 275 -3.27 -15.17 9.90
CA ALA A 275 -2.22 -14.47 10.65
C ALA A 275 -1.20 -15.45 11.25
N GLN A 276 -1.65 -16.56 11.84
CA GLN A 276 -0.79 -17.60 12.41
C GLN A 276 0.08 -18.29 11.34
N GLU A 277 -0.45 -18.49 10.13
CA GLU A 277 0.34 -19.05 9.02
C GLU A 277 1.53 -18.15 8.65
N VAL A 278 1.34 -16.83 8.64
CA VAL A 278 2.44 -15.89 8.41
C VAL A 278 3.39 -15.84 9.61
N ILE A 279 2.86 -15.81 10.83
CA ILE A 279 3.64 -15.82 12.07
C ILE A 279 4.53 -17.06 12.16
N ALA A 280 4.07 -18.22 11.69
CA ALA A 280 4.86 -19.44 11.67
C ALA A 280 6.13 -19.34 10.80
N ALA A 281 6.18 -18.41 9.86
CA ALA A 281 7.36 -18.12 9.03
C ALA A 281 8.28 -17.03 9.63
N GLN A 282 7.97 -16.54 10.83
CA GLN A 282 8.68 -15.40 11.44
C GLN A 282 10.19 -15.66 11.56
N GLU A 283 10.61 -16.77 12.13
CA GLU A 283 12.03 -17.02 12.38
C GLU A 283 12.85 -17.22 11.09
N SER A 284 12.25 -17.88 10.09
CA SER A 284 12.95 -18.24 8.86
C SER A 284 12.90 -17.13 7.81
N THR A 285 11.77 -16.42 7.70
CA THR A 285 11.49 -15.54 6.57
C THR A 285 11.38 -14.07 7.00
N PHE A 286 10.80 -13.80 8.16
CA PHE A 286 10.54 -12.43 8.64
C PHE A 286 11.15 -12.19 10.03
N PRO A 287 12.49 -12.33 10.19
CA PRO A 287 13.10 -12.15 11.49
C PRO A 287 12.86 -10.73 12.02
N TRP A 288 12.62 -10.63 13.32
CA TRP A 288 12.48 -9.35 13.99
C TRP A 288 13.70 -8.46 13.77
N VAL A 289 13.44 -7.16 13.58
CA VAL A 289 14.51 -6.16 13.52
C VAL A 289 15.40 -6.24 14.75
N GLN A 290 16.71 -6.13 14.55
CA GLN A 290 17.66 -6.08 15.63
C GLN A 290 18.00 -4.63 15.98
N GLN A 291 18.22 -4.35 17.26
CA GLN A 291 18.61 -3.00 17.69
C GLN A 291 19.84 -2.48 16.96
N SER A 292 20.78 -3.37 16.61
CA SER A 292 21.97 -3.02 15.82
C SER A 292 21.64 -2.46 14.43
N ASP A 293 20.51 -2.84 13.84
CA ASP A 293 20.08 -2.33 12.53
C ASP A 293 19.48 -0.93 12.64
N LEU A 294 18.94 -0.59 13.81
CA LEU A 294 18.32 0.71 14.09
C LEU A 294 19.33 1.77 14.53
N THR A 295 20.36 1.36 15.29
CA THR A 295 21.27 2.27 15.96
C THR A 295 22.33 2.85 15.04
N GLY A 296 22.54 2.24 13.88
CA GLY A 296 23.53 2.65 12.85
C GLY A 296 24.52 3.67 13.35
N ILE A 297 25.54 3.25 14.01
CA ILE A 297 26.63 4.00 14.60
C ILE A 297 26.30 4.99 15.72
N THR A 298 26.72 4.61 16.83
CA THR A 298 27.17 5.48 17.88
C THR A 298 28.34 6.34 17.40
N SER A 299 28.01 7.54 17.06
CA SER A 299 28.60 8.83 17.29
C SER A 299 30.06 9.18 16.91
N THR A 300 31.05 8.36 16.81
CA THR A 300 32.43 8.84 16.70
C THR A 300 33.24 8.30 15.53
N SER A 301 32.73 7.34 14.81
CA SER A 301 33.42 6.84 13.61
C SER A 301 33.05 7.65 12.39
N THR A 302 34.00 8.39 11.84
CA THR A 302 33.90 9.08 10.56
C THR A 302 33.96 8.11 9.36
N SER A 303 34.01 6.79 9.62
CA SER A 303 34.05 5.81 8.55
C SER A 303 32.68 5.67 7.91
N ALA A 304 32.62 5.86 6.59
CA ALA A 304 31.41 5.72 5.79
C ALA A 304 30.71 4.36 6.00
N SER A 305 31.48 3.28 6.25
CA SER A 305 30.98 1.92 6.42
C SER A 305 30.06 1.73 7.64
N SER A 306 30.16 2.59 8.63
CA SER A 306 29.42 2.46 9.87
C SER A 306 28.12 3.28 9.90
N ARG A 307 27.90 4.25 8.98
CA ARG A 307 26.67 5.02 8.86
C ARG A 307 25.57 4.32 8.05
N HIS A 308 25.81 3.12 7.54
CA HIS A 308 25.02 2.49 6.49
C HIS A 308 23.91 1.55 6.97
N ARG A 309 23.72 1.40 8.28
CA ARG A 309 22.74 0.48 8.83
C ARG A 309 21.72 1.22 9.69
N GLN A 310 20.84 2.00 9.09
CA GLN A 310 19.72 2.60 9.80
C GLN A 310 18.42 2.09 9.18
N ASP A 311 17.98 0.94 9.64
CA ASP A 311 16.67 0.45 9.33
C ASP A 311 15.63 1.19 10.17
N ARG A 312 14.81 2.03 9.56
CA ARG A 312 13.74 2.76 10.23
C ARG A 312 12.36 2.20 9.91
N THR A 313 12.27 1.32 8.92
CA THR A 313 11.02 0.70 8.48
C THR A 313 10.84 -0.72 8.98
N PHE A 314 11.84 -1.26 9.69
CA PHE A 314 11.90 -2.67 10.11
C PHE A 314 11.87 -3.60 8.90
N ALA A 315 12.82 -3.41 8.00
CA ALA A 315 12.84 -4.02 6.67
C ALA A 315 12.86 -5.57 6.68
N THR A 316 13.39 -6.18 7.73
CA THR A 316 13.36 -7.64 7.90
C THR A 316 11.96 -8.19 8.14
N GLU A 317 11.06 -7.36 8.65
CA GLU A 317 9.66 -7.70 8.95
C GLU A 317 8.69 -7.40 7.79
N HIS A 318 9.17 -6.88 6.66
CA HIS A 318 8.30 -6.59 5.51
C HIS A 318 7.80 -7.87 4.87
N ILE A 319 6.49 -8.07 4.84
CA ILE A 319 5.82 -9.13 4.10
C ILE A 319 5.65 -8.67 2.65
N PHE A 320 5.20 -7.44 2.47
CA PHE A 320 5.10 -6.77 1.18
C PHE A 320 5.49 -5.29 1.32
N ALA A 321 6.39 -4.84 0.47
CA ALA A 321 6.83 -3.45 0.40
C ALA A 321 6.99 -3.02 -1.05
N LEU A 322 6.89 -1.72 -1.32
CA LEU A 322 7.25 -1.13 -2.60
C LEU A 322 8.70 -0.62 -2.55
N ASN A 323 9.37 -0.66 -3.70
CA ASN A 323 10.64 0.00 -3.92
C ASN A 323 10.38 1.35 -4.59
N VAL A 324 10.32 2.40 -3.79
CA VAL A 324 10.01 3.77 -4.26
C VAL A 324 11.31 4.50 -4.52
N THR A 325 11.79 4.47 -5.76
CA THR A 325 13.10 5.05 -6.13
C THR A 325 13.19 6.55 -5.92
N ASP A 326 12.06 7.25 -5.88
CA ASP A 326 11.96 8.69 -5.64
C ASP A 326 11.59 9.03 -4.19
N LEU A 327 11.70 8.08 -3.26
CA LEU A 327 11.26 8.23 -1.87
C LEU A 327 11.97 9.39 -1.15
N GLU A 328 13.26 9.62 -1.42
CA GLU A 328 14.01 10.73 -0.84
C GLU A 328 13.38 12.08 -1.22
N ASN A 329 13.11 12.31 -2.51
CA ASN A 329 12.50 13.56 -2.98
C ASN A 329 11.06 13.72 -2.47
N LEU A 330 10.29 12.64 -2.40
CA LEU A 330 8.94 12.68 -1.85
C LEU A 330 8.99 13.07 -0.35
N MET A 331 9.90 12.48 0.41
CA MET A 331 10.07 12.82 1.82
C MET A 331 10.55 14.25 2.03
N ASP A 332 11.54 14.69 1.25
CA ASP A 332 12.05 16.06 1.32
C ASP A 332 10.97 17.07 0.95
N THR A 333 10.15 16.78 -0.05
CA THR A 333 9.09 17.68 -0.50
C THR A 333 7.93 17.78 0.50
N TYR A 334 7.50 16.65 1.09
CA TYR A 334 6.23 16.61 1.84
C TYR A 334 6.38 16.53 3.34
N ILE A 335 7.47 16.01 3.85
CA ILE A 335 7.70 15.87 5.30
C ILE A 335 8.85 16.76 5.76
N TYR A 336 9.98 16.69 5.06
CA TYR A 336 11.19 17.31 5.58
C TYR A 336 11.41 18.75 5.09
N ASP A 337 10.96 19.05 3.88
CA ASP A 337 11.06 20.37 3.24
C ASP A 337 12.38 21.11 3.59
N GLY A 338 13.51 20.45 3.38
CA GLY A 338 14.82 20.95 3.74
C GLY A 338 15.09 21.02 5.26
N ALA A 339 14.18 20.56 6.14
CA ALA A 339 14.36 20.60 7.59
C ALA A 339 15.59 19.83 8.06
N ILE A 340 15.99 18.81 7.33
CA ILE A 340 17.18 18.01 7.64
C ILE A 340 18.41 18.48 6.84
N GLY A 341 18.24 19.35 5.85
CA GLY A 341 19.28 19.79 4.90
C GLY A 341 19.52 21.29 4.79
N MET A 342 18.91 22.15 5.59
CA MET A 342 19.10 23.62 5.59
C MET A 342 18.55 24.38 4.37
N SER A 343 17.27 24.33 4.03
CA SER A 343 16.61 25.41 3.31
C SER A 343 15.28 25.79 3.95
N GLN A 344 14.96 27.07 3.85
CA GLN A 344 13.81 27.69 4.52
C GLN A 344 12.57 27.56 3.62
N ALA A 345 11.93 26.44 3.58
CA ALA A 345 10.62 26.36 2.99
C ALA A 345 9.58 25.96 4.05
N TRP A 346 8.53 26.74 4.18
CA TRP A 346 7.61 26.76 5.33
C TRP A 346 6.30 26.00 5.06
N GLU A 347 6.14 25.31 3.93
CA GLU A 347 4.79 25.07 3.41
C GLU A 347 4.27 23.63 3.42
N THR A 348 5.07 22.60 3.73
CA THR A 348 4.63 21.21 3.56
C THR A 348 4.89 20.25 4.73
N GLN A 349 5.22 20.76 5.91
CA GLN A 349 5.65 19.89 7.01
C GLN A 349 4.48 19.26 7.76
N LEU A 350 4.53 17.95 7.93
CA LEU A 350 3.64 17.19 8.78
C LEU A 350 4.32 16.97 10.13
N LEU A 351 3.84 17.64 11.17
CA LEU A 351 4.52 17.73 12.47
C LEU A 351 3.69 17.14 13.61
N LEU A 352 4.39 16.43 14.51
CA LEU A 352 3.88 16.12 15.84
C LEU A 352 4.47 17.12 16.85
N THR A 353 3.66 17.61 17.78
CA THR A 353 4.16 18.40 18.92
C THR A 353 4.93 17.51 19.91
N GLY A 354 5.70 18.13 20.82
CA GLY A 354 6.38 17.42 21.91
C GLY A 354 5.41 16.61 22.77
N ASP A 355 4.26 17.20 23.11
CA ASP A 355 3.20 16.53 23.86
C ASP A 355 2.56 15.41 23.04
N GLY A 356 2.36 15.60 21.73
CA GLY A 356 1.85 14.58 20.80
C GLY A 356 2.77 13.36 20.74
N ARG A 357 4.09 13.57 20.68
CA ARG A 357 5.07 12.47 20.76
C ARG A 357 4.96 11.70 22.08
N THR A 358 4.92 12.39 23.21
CA THR A 358 4.85 11.79 24.53
C THR A 358 3.55 11.01 24.70
N SER A 359 2.44 11.56 24.23
CA SER A 359 1.13 10.91 24.25
C SER A 359 1.11 9.66 23.36
N LEU A 360 1.65 9.75 22.13
CA LEU A 360 1.69 8.63 21.20
C LEU A 360 2.44 7.43 21.78
N TYR A 361 3.57 7.66 22.44
CA TYR A 361 4.41 6.59 22.99
C TYR A 361 4.24 6.38 24.51
N GLU A 362 3.25 7.02 25.14
CA GLU A 362 2.90 6.85 26.56
C GLU A 362 4.10 7.07 27.51
N GLY A 363 5.08 7.85 27.07
CA GLY A 363 6.30 8.10 27.85
C GLY A 363 7.34 6.97 27.83
N TYR A 364 7.12 5.89 27.06
CA TYR A 364 8.09 4.79 26.94
C TYR A 364 9.30 5.20 26.10
N THR A 365 10.29 5.80 26.73
CA THR A 365 11.52 6.26 26.05
C THR A 365 12.42 5.10 25.58
N ALA A 366 12.20 3.87 26.07
CA ALA A 366 12.89 2.69 25.61
C ALA A 366 12.36 2.14 24.28
N ASP A 367 11.17 2.59 23.85
CA ASP A 367 10.55 2.16 22.61
C ASP A 367 11.41 2.55 21.39
N TYR A 368 11.75 1.60 20.56
CA TYR A 368 12.57 1.84 19.36
C TYR A 368 11.88 2.80 18.38
N ARG A 369 10.57 2.78 18.29
CA ARG A 369 9.77 3.68 17.45
C ARG A 369 9.86 5.12 17.96
N TYR A 370 9.87 5.31 19.29
CA TYR A 370 10.12 6.60 19.92
C TYR A 370 11.55 7.10 19.65
N GLN A 371 12.53 6.20 19.72
CA GLN A 371 13.94 6.58 19.60
C GLN A 371 14.36 6.85 18.16
N TYR A 372 13.86 6.06 17.21
CA TYR A 372 14.38 6.03 15.84
C TYR A 372 13.32 6.42 14.80
N GLY A 373 12.04 6.36 15.12
CA GLY A 373 10.94 6.64 14.18
C GLY A 373 10.65 8.14 14.00
N LEU A 374 11.14 8.99 14.87
CA LEU A 374 10.88 10.43 14.86
C LEU A 374 12.19 11.23 14.93
N ALA A 375 12.26 12.35 14.22
CA ALA A 375 13.36 13.31 14.25
C ALA A 375 12.91 14.63 14.86
N SER A 376 13.75 15.23 15.71
CA SER A 376 13.47 16.55 16.32
C SER A 376 13.58 17.66 15.29
N TYR A 377 12.61 18.56 15.28
CA TYR A 377 12.60 19.77 14.47
C TYR A 377 11.92 20.94 15.20
N GLN A 378 12.65 22.01 15.54
CA GLN A 378 12.12 23.25 16.13
C GLN A 378 11.10 23.03 17.28
N ASN A 379 11.41 22.21 18.27
CA ASN A 379 10.51 21.80 19.36
C ASN A 379 9.33 20.89 18.96
N ASN A 380 9.29 20.42 17.72
CA ASN A 380 8.35 19.43 17.22
C ASN A 380 9.10 18.19 16.71
N PHE A 381 8.36 17.23 16.15
CA PHE A 381 8.93 16.01 15.62
C PHE A 381 8.37 15.74 14.21
N LEU A 382 9.26 15.31 13.34
CA LEU A 382 8.95 14.80 12.00
C LEU A 382 8.96 13.28 12.04
N VAL A 383 8.13 12.65 11.21
CA VAL A 383 8.18 11.22 10.99
C VAL A 383 9.46 10.88 10.21
N ALA A 384 10.42 10.26 10.90
CA ALA A 384 11.72 9.91 10.33
C ALA A 384 11.76 8.50 9.73
N LYS A 385 10.65 7.77 9.75
CA LYS A 385 10.54 6.38 9.29
C LYS A 385 11.08 6.17 7.87
N PHE A 386 10.81 7.11 6.98
CA PHE A 386 11.22 7.05 5.58
C PHE A 386 12.40 7.97 5.25
N TYR A 387 13.05 8.51 6.28
CA TYR A 387 14.21 9.35 6.05
C TYR A 387 15.31 8.58 5.34
N GLN A 388 15.67 9.07 4.17
CA GLN A 388 16.74 8.52 3.34
C GLN A 388 17.97 9.41 3.53
N HIS A 389 19.10 8.80 3.77
CA HIS A 389 20.38 9.48 3.76
C HIS A 389 21.28 8.85 2.70
N ALA A 390 21.98 9.66 1.92
CA ALA A 390 22.87 9.19 0.84
C ALA A 390 23.89 8.12 1.31
N LEU A 391 24.11 8.01 2.61
CA LEU A 391 24.98 7.02 3.23
C LEU A 391 24.22 5.83 3.86
N CYS A 392 22.89 5.78 3.81
CA CYS A 392 22.16 4.58 4.20
C CYS A 392 22.48 3.45 3.22
N GLY A 393 22.73 2.24 3.75
CA GLY A 393 22.95 1.09 2.88
C GLY A 393 21.74 0.87 1.97
N ARG A 394 21.96 0.59 0.70
CA ARG A 394 20.90 0.34 -0.30
C ARG A 394 19.84 -0.66 0.18
N TYR A 395 20.19 -1.53 1.09
CA TYR A 395 19.27 -2.49 1.69
C TYR A 395 18.08 -1.84 2.41
N PHE A 396 18.27 -0.66 3.02
CA PHE A 396 17.24 0.03 3.80
C PHE A 396 16.64 1.23 3.07
N GLN A 397 17.18 1.56 1.89
CA GLN A 397 16.69 2.69 1.08
C GLN A 397 15.45 2.31 0.27
N GLU A 398 14.68 3.32 -0.11
CA GLU A 398 13.58 3.21 -1.08
C GLU A 398 12.47 2.23 -0.67
N ARG A 399 12.39 1.86 0.61
CA ARG A 399 11.44 0.86 1.12
C ARG A 399 10.23 1.51 1.75
N LEU A 400 9.07 1.23 1.17
CA LEU A 400 7.79 1.64 1.69
C LEU A 400 6.95 0.40 1.98
N PRO A 401 6.79 0.01 3.26
CA PRO A 401 6.03 -1.19 3.63
C PRO A 401 4.54 -0.98 3.43
N LEU A 402 3.88 -1.99 2.87
CA LEU A 402 2.42 -2.05 2.76
C LEU A 402 1.81 -3.11 3.69
N ILE A 403 2.56 -4.18 3.98
CA ILE A 403 2.17 -5.20 4.95
C ILE A 403 3.43 -5.60 5.74
N ARG A 404 3.31 -5.60 7.08
CA ARG A 404 4.41 -5.99 7.97
C ARG A 404 3.99 -7.09 8.94
N LEU A 405 4.99 -7.83 9.42
CA LEU A 405 4.81 -8.93 10.37
C LEU A 405 4.05 -8.49 11.63
N SER A 406 4.35 -7.32 12.19
CA SER A 406 3.68 -6.78 13.38
C SER A 406 2.17 -6.73 13.24
N GLU A 407 1.64 -6.44 12.05
CA GLU A 407 0.21 -6.46 11.80
C GLU A 407 -0.41 -7.84 12.00
N MET A 408 0.27 -8.90 11.59
CA MET A 408 -0.21 -10.27 11.78
C MET A 408 -0.32 -10.61 13.26
N TYR A 409 0.61 -10.15 14.08
CA TYR A 409 0.52 -10.29 15.54
C TYR A 409 -0.63 -9.48 16.13
N TYR A 410 -0.92 -8.28 15.63
CA TYR A 410 -2.06 -7.49 16.09
C TYR A 410 -3.39 -8.13 15.67
N ILE A 411 -3.49 -8.68 14.45
CA ILE A 411 -4.66 -9.44 14.02
C ILE A 411 -4.84 -10.68 14.91
N ALA A 412 -3.76 -11.41 15.19
CA ALA A 412 -3.81 -12.57 16.06
C ALA A 412 -4.22 -12.20 17.51
N ALA A 413 -3.72 -11.07 18.02
CA ALA A 413 -4.10 -10.56 19.34
C ALA A 413 -5.60 -10.22 19.42
N GLU A 414 -6.13 -9.53 18.41
CA GLU A 414 -7.56 -9.15 18.35
C GLU A 414 -8.49 -10.36 18.15
N CYS A 415 -7.99 -11.39 17.47
CA CYS A 415 -8.77 -12.60 17.14
C CYS A 415 -8.53 -13.76 18.10
N ALA A 416 -7.69 -13.58 19.12
CA ALA A 416 -7.38 -14.61 20.10
C ALA A 416 -8.62 -15.09 20.86
N ALA A 417 -8.63 -16.38 21.25
CA ALA A 417 -9.76 -16.97 21.96
C ALA A 417 -9.94 -16.40 23.38
N THR A 418 -8.85 -15.94 24.00
CA THR A 418 -8.88 -15.33 25.34
C THR A 418 -8.03 -14.06 25.35
N PRO A 419 -8.35 -13.06 26.20
CA PRO A 419 -7.51 -11.87 26.35
C PRO A 419 -6.06 -12.20 26.71
N LYS A 420 -5.85 -13.24 27.50
CA LYS A 420 -4.50 -13.71 27.86
C LYS A 420 -3.68 -14.11 26.62
N ASP A 421 -4.27 -14.88 25.72
CA ASP A 421 -3.59 -15.29 24.48
C ASP A 421 -3.35 -14.08 23.57
N GLY A 422 -4.27 -13.12 23.56
CA GLY A 422 -4.11 -11.85 22.85
C GLY A 422 -2.94 -11.02 23.39
N VAL A 423 -2.80 -10.93 24.71
CA VAL A 423 -1.67 -10.28 25.36
C VAL A 423 -0.34 -10.94 24.95
N ASP A 424 -0.30 -12.27 24.88
CA ASP A 424 0.91 -12.99 24.49
C ASP A 424 1.37 -12.62 23.08
N TYR A 425 0.46 -12.45 22.10
CA TYR A 425 0.78 -11.96 20.77
C TYR A 425 1.26 -10.49 20.80
N LEU A 426 0.58 -9.64 21.53
CA LEU A 426 0.89 -8.22 21.61
C LEU A 426 2.27 -7.98 22.26
N ASP A 427 2.57 -8.68 23.34
CA ASP A 427 3.85 -8.59 24.03
C ASP A 427 5.04 -9.10 23.20
N GLN A 428 4.82 -10.03 22.25
CA GLN A 428 5.86 -10.39 21.30
C GLN A 428 6.33 -9.18 20.50
N VAL A 429 5.41 -8.40 19.95
CA VAL A 429 5.78 -7.18 19.21
C VAL A 429 6.44 -6.17 20.14
N ARG A 430 5.85 -5.90 21.32
CA ARG A 430 6.35 -4.94 22.31
C ARG A 430 7.78 -5.27 22.77
N ALA A 431 8.07 -6.54 23.01
CA ALA A 431 9.41 -6.97 23.37
C ALA A 431 10.45 -6.65 22.27
N HIS A 432 10.07 -6.84 21.00
CA HIS A 432 10.93 -6.53 19.86
C HIS A 432 10.91 -5.05 19.45
N ARG A 433 10.18 -4.23 20.19
CA ARG A 433 10.23 -2.76 20.13
C ARG A 433 10.98 -2.15 21.33
N GLY A 434 11.74 -2.96 22.08
CA GLY A 434 12.53 -2.50 23.22
C GLY A 434 11.76 -2.43 24.54
N LEU A 435 10.52 -2.90 24.59
CA LEU A 435 9.64 -2.83 25.76
C LEU A 435 9.65 -4.11 26.62
N THR A 436 10.74 -4.84 26.65
CA THR A 436 10.87 -6.11 27.41
C THR A 436 10.56 -6.01 28.89
N SER A 437 10.84 -4.84 29.50
CA SER A 437 10.57 -4.58 30.92
C SER A 437 9.15 -4.06 31.18
N TYR A 438 8.30 -3.95 30.14
CA TYR A 438 6.97 -3.35 30.20
C TYR A 438 5.90 -4.31 29.71
N ALA A 439 6.02 -5.58 30.09
CA ALA A 439 5.01 -6.61 29.75
C ALA A 439 3.62 -6.23 30.26
N LEU A 440 2.61 -6.53 29.46
CA LEU A 440 1.23 -6.24 29.77
C LEU A 440 0.66 -7.21 30.84
N ASN A 441 -0.38 -6.79 31.51
CA ASN A 441 -1.08 -7.63 32.47
C ASN A 441 -1.88 -8.72 31.74
N ARG A 442 -1.48 -9.98 31.86
CA ARG A 442 -2.18 -11.13 31.27
C ARG A 442 -3.58 -11.40 31.84
N GLY A 443 -3.95 -10.71 32.91
CA GLY A 443 -5.28 -10.79 33.54
C GLY A 443 -6.22 -9.67 33.11
N MET A 444 -5.84 -8.85 32.11
CA MET A 444 -6.72 -7.78 31.62
C MET A 444 -7.99 -8.31 30.95
N SER A 445 -9.02 -7.49 30.95
CA SER A 445 -10.27 -7.75 30.23
C SER A 445 -10.10 -7.60 28.71
N GLN A 446 -11.09 -8.05 27.93
CA GLN A 446 -11.09 -7.85 26.48
C GLN A 446 -11.03 -6.36 26.09
N SER A 447 -11.79 -5.52 26.79
CA SER A 447 -11.80 -4.07 26.50
C SER A 447 -10.45 -3.41 26.78
N GLU A 448 -9.73 -3.84 27.81
CA GLU A 448 -8.38 -3.36 28.09
C GLU A 448 -7.39 -3.83 27.04
N LEU A 449 -7.51 -5.08 26.58
CA LEU A 449 -6.69 -5.60 25.49
C LEU A 449 -6.95 -4.85 24.17
N ASP A 450 -8.22 -4.59 23.83
CA ASP A 450 -8.58 -3.84 22.62
C ASP A 450 -7.99 -2.42 22.64
N GLU A 451 -7.95 -1.79 23.82
CA GLU A 451 -7.31 -0.49 24.00
C GLU A 451 -5.78 -0.57 23.83
N GLU A 452 -5.12 -1.59 24.38
CA GLU A 452 -3.69 -1.79 24.20
C GLU A 452 -3.32 -2.10 22.73
N ILE A 453 -4.14 -2.91 22.02
CA ILE A 453 -3.97 -3.15 20.59
C ILE A 453 -4.05 -1.82 19.81
N TRP A 454 -5.05 -0.99 20.11
CA TRP A 454 -5.18 0.33 19.48
C TRP A 454 -3.96 1.22 19.72
N LYS A 455 -3.47 1.29 20.94
CA LYS A 455 -2.26 2.08 21.27
C LYS A 455 -1.04 1.57 20.51
N GLU A 456 -0.84 0.26 20.44
CA GLU A 456 0.25 -0.34 19.67
C GLU A 456 0.10 -0.09 18.17
N TYR A 457 -1.11 -0.18 17.64
CA TYR A 457 -1.41 0.10 16.24
C TYR A 457 -1.04 1.55 15.86
N LYS A 458 -1.38 2.52 16.71
CA LYS A 458 -1.00 3.92 16.54
C LYS A 458 0.52 4.13 16.52
N LYS A 459 1.26 3.48 17.42
CA LYS A 459 2.72 3.60 17.48
C LYS A 459 3.40 2.98 16.26
N GLU A 460 2.85 1.89 15.75
CA GLU A 460 3.46 1.06 14.73
C GLU A 460 3.27 1.61 13.31
N PHE A 461 2.07 2.10 12.98
CA PHE A 461 1.68 2.38 11.60
C PHE A 461 1.71 3.86 11.21
N ILE A 462 2.29 4.73 12.05
CA ILE A 462 2.55 6.11 11.62
C ILE A 462 3.39 6.13 10.33
N GLY A 463 2.93 6.85 9.33
CA GLY A 463 3.55 6.92 8.01
C GLY A 463 3.05 5.85 7.02
N GLU A 464 2.15 4.95 7.42
CA GLU A 464 1.73 3.81 6.59
C GLU A 464 0.24 3.82 6.18
N GLY A 465 -0.53 4.84 6.60
CA GLY A 465 -1.94 5.02 6.24
C GLY A 465 -2.91 3.99 6.85
N GLN A 466 -2.42 3.05 7.67
CA GLN A 466 -3.25 1.92 8.13
C GLN A 466 -4.16 2.29 9.30
N LEU A 467 -3.85 3.33 10.07
CA LEU A 467 -4.65 3.72 11.23
C LEU A 467 -6.05 4.22 10.84
N TRP A 468 -6.18 4.92 9.71
CA TRP A 468 -7.47 5.37 9.23
C TRP A 468 -8.42 4.20 8.92
N TYR A 469 -7.90 3.15 8.27
CA TYR A 469 -8.66 1.92 8.02
C TYR A 469 -9.03 1.18 9.31
N TYR A 470 -8.16 1.19 10.31
CA TYR A 470 -8.43 0.63 11.64
C TYR A 470 -9.61 1.35 12.30
N TYR A 471 -9.60 2.68 12.32
CA TYR A 471 -10.69 3.48 12.84
C TYR A 471 -12.01 3.23 12.11
N LYS A 472 -11.99 3.21 10.79
CA LYS A 472 -13.15 2.92 9.96
C LYS A 472 -13.75 1.55 10.26
N ARG A 473 -12.93 0.51 10.32
CA ARG A 473 -13.37 -0.86 10.59
C ARG A 473 -14.06 -0.97 11.95
N LEU A 474 -13.52 -0.33 12.97
CA LEU A 474 -14.08 -0.35 14.33
C LEU A 474 -15.12 0.73 14.59
N ARG A 475 -15.35 1.63 13.61
CA ARG A 475 -16.20 2.81 13.77
C ARG A 475 -15.75 3.67 14.97
N LYS A 476 -14.44 3.74 15.20
CA LYS A 476 -13.83 4.43 16.33
C LYS A 476 -13.70 5.90 16.02
N MET A 477 -14.58 6.73 16.57
CA MET A 477 -14.62 8.20 16.34
C MET A 477 -14.05 9.01 17.51
N ASP A 478 -13.78 8.38 18.63
CA ASP A 478 -13.33 9.01 19.89
C ASP A 478 -11.88 9.51 19.87
N PHE A 479 -11.18 9.36 18.75
CA PHE A 479 -9.84 9.93 18.57
C PHE A 479 -9.86 11.45 18.27
N SER A 480 -11.02 12.01 17.92
CA SER A 480 -11.24 13.45 17.74
C SER A 480 -12.64 13.86 18.23
N SER A 481 -12.71 14.95 18.99
CA SER A 481 -13.99 15.54 19.43
C SER A 481 -14.86 16.05 18.29
N ASP A 482 -14.26 16.30 17.13
CA ASP A 482 -14.94 16.87 15.97
C ASP A 482 -15.53 15.77 15.06
N MET A 483 -15.15 14.51 15.28
CA MET A 483 -15.66 13.36 14.53
C MET A 483 -17.05 12.97 15.05
N THR A 484 -18.08 13.41 14.40
CA THR A 484 -19.48 13.26 14.84
C THR A 484 -20.28 12.25 14.03
N ASP A 485 -19.79 11.83 12.86
CA ASP A 485 -20.51 10.96 11.93
C ASP A 485 -19.53 10.01 11.22
N GLU A 486 -19.89 8.71 11.17
CA GLU A 486 -19.07 7.69 10.49
C GLU A 486 -19.03 7.85 8.95
N LYS A 487 -19.93 8.66 8.35
CA LYS A 487 -19.87 8.98 6.92
C LYS A 487 -18.51 9.57 6.50
N PHE A 488 -17.80 10.21 7.43
CA PHE A 488 -16.48 10.78 7.18
C PHE A 488 -15.37 9.74 6.91
N PHE A 489 -15.60 8.49 7.27
CA PHE A 489 -14.72 7.38 6.91
C PHE A 489 -14.83 6.92 5.45
N THR A 490 -15.74 7.47 4.65
CA THR A 490 -16.01 7.00 3.30
C THR A 490 -15.80 8.12 2.29
N PHE A 491 -14.90 7.90 1.33
CA PHE A 491 -14.79 8.82 0.19
C PHE A 491 -15.98 8.65 -0.75
N GLU A 492 -16.39 9.74 -1.34
CA GLU A 492 -17.42 9.71 -2.37
C GLU A 492 -16.85 9.15 -3.67
N ILE A 493 -17.65 8.36 -4.37
CA ILE A 493 -17.29 7.89 -5.71
C ILE A 493 -17.19 9.13 -6.62
N PRO A 494 -16.12 9.28 -7.41
CA PRO A 494 -15.92 10.46 -8.24
C PRO A 494 -17.10 10.77 -9.19
N ASP A 495 -17.39 12.05 -9.39
CA ASP A 495 -18.47 12.50 -10.28
C ASP A 495 -18.34 11.97 -11.71
N SER A 496 -17.10 11.82 -12.20
CA SER A 496 -16.83 11.21 -13.51
C SER A 496 -17.35 9.78 -13.62
N GLU A 497 -17.34 9.02 -12.51
CA GLU A 497 -17.87 7.66 -12.43
C GLU A 497 -19.39 7.65 -12.23
N GLN A 498 -19.94 8.60 -11.47
CA GLN A 498 -21.38 8.73 -11.28
C GLN A 498 -22.09 9.15 -12.59
N ALA A 499 -21.43 10.01 -13.39
CA ALA A 499 -21.95 10.45 -14.68
C ALA A 499 -22.00 9.34 -15.74
N ASN A 500 -21.20 8.28 -15.60
CA ASN A 500 -21.26 7.08 -16.44
C ASN A 500 -22.48 6.21 -16.08
N ALA A 501 -23.63 6.83 -15.92
CA ALA A 501 -24.89 6.28 -15.46
C ALA A 501 -25.33 5.04 -16.26
N GLY A 502 -25.49 3.95 -15.59
CA GLY A 502 -25.86 2.61 -16.01
C GLY A 502 -25.47 1.57 -14.97
N ARG A 503 -24.97 2.05 -13.82
CA ARG A 503 -24.53 1.21 -12.70
C ARG A 503 -25.59 1.01 -11.61
N GLU A 504 -26.86 1.31 -11.90
CA GLU A 504 -27.97 1.03 -10.97
C GLU A 504 -28.17 -0.45 -10.70
#